data_ed3afea1ab1cfe035a5d49b1230746ea
#
_entry.id   ed3afea1ab1cfe035a5d49b1230746ea
#
_cell.length_a   1.000
_cell.length_b   1.000
_cell.length_c   1.000
_cell.angle_alpha   90.00
_cell.angle_beta   90.00
_cell.angle_gamma   90.00
#
_symmetry.space_group_name_H-M   'P 1'
#
loop_
_entity.id
_entity.type
_entity.pdbx_description
1 polymer ?
#
loop_
_entity_poly.entity_id
_entity_poly.type
_entity_poly.pdbx_seq_one_letter_code
_entity_poly.pdbx_strand_id
1 'polypeptide(L)'
;MLKRIGIYLKEMYPVIPRLILGVIIFSEIYFIILLNNGITNFNVGISELVGSFTVFSFLLSLRIADDFKDYELDCKLFKERPLPSGRVKKKDLVIFITLLIIVTVVLNILFMNNFIYFCVLYVYGILMSVWFFQKSKIQKSLPLALITHNPVQIILNVYIISFTCTKYSINMVSWVNALVAMTLYFPALIWEISRKIRAPKDETEYVTYSKIFGYKKAVKFVMLLTVIDIITNILLVLNLNKISVIVLLINLAFFIVNSIIFLKDPERFKFVSKVEIYTYITECIMIATVFTYLLFGAI
;
A
#
# COMPACT_ATOMS: atom_id res chain seq x y z
N MET A 1 18.50 -10.86 -22.11
CA MET A 1 17.93 -10.71 -20.77
C MET A 1 17.64 -9.24 -20.45
N LEU A 2 18.62 -8.34 -20.36
CA LEU A 2 18.42 -6.93 -19.94
C LEU A 2 17.34 -6.18 -20.74
N LYS A 3 17.36 -6.27 -22.09
CA LYS A 3 16.32 -5.64 -22.92
C LYS A 3 14.90 -6.11 -22.56
N ARG A 4 14.72 -7.41 -22.28
CA ARG A 4 13.42 -7.97 -21.89
C ARG A 4 12.99 -7.51 -20.49
N ILE A 5 13.92 -7.44 -19.53
CA ILE A 5 13.65 -6.88 -18.21
C ILE A 5 13.24 -5.39 -18.35
N GLY A 6 13.93 -4.61 -19.21
CA GLY A 6 13.55 -3.23 -19.49
C GLY A 6 12.13 -3.08 -20.03
N ILE A 7 11.69 -3.99 -20.93
CA ILE A 7 10.30 -4.02 -21.41
C ILE A 7 9.34 -4.26 -20.23
N TYR A 8 9.63 -5.27 -19.39
CA TYR A 8 8.79 -5.58 -18.23
C TYR A 8 8.66 -4.39 -17.29
N LEU A 9 9.78 -3.79 -16.90
CA LEU A 9 9.77 -2.64 -15.99
C LEU A 9 9.03 -1.45 -16.57
N LYS A 10 9.20 -1.16 -17.87
CA LYS A 10 8.50 -0.05 -18.51
C LYS A 10 6.97 -0.22 -18.51
N GLU A 11 6.48 -1.43 -18.79
CA GLU A 11 5.05 -1.69 -18.97
C GLU A 11 4.34 -2.08 -17.66
N MET A 12 4.99 -2.86 -16.79
CA MET A 12 4.35 -3.44 -15.61
C MET A 12 4.73 -2.75 -14.29
N TYR A 13 5.91 -2.12 -14.25
CA TYR A 13 6.42 -1.48 -13.05
C TYR A 13 7.35 -0.31 -13.37
N PRO A 14 6.81 0.83 -13.85
CA PRO A 14 7.62 2.01 -14.20
C PRO A 14 8.53 2.43 -13.05
N VAL A 15 9.85 2.34 -13.25
CA VAL A 15 10.84 2.40 -12.15
C VAL A 15 10.78 3.73 -11.41
N ILE A 16 10.81 4.88 -12.12
CA ILE A 16 10.89 6.20 -11.49
C ILE A 16 9.67 6.50 -10.61
N PRO A 17 8.41 6.40 -11.11
CA PRO A 17 7.24 6.63 -10.26
C PRO A 17 7.16 5.67 -9.08
N ARG A 18 7.59 4.41 -9.26
CA ARG A 18 7.54 3.40 -8.18
C ARG A 18 8.64 3.58 -7.15
N LEU A 19 9.80 4.09 -7.56
CA LEU A 19 10.87 4.46 -6.63
C LEU A 19 10.44 5.67 -5.79
N ILE A 20 9.85 6.68 -6.42
CA ILE A 20 9.29 7.84 -5.71
C ILE A 20 8.22 7.39 -4.71
N LEU A 21 7.33 6.47 -5.10
CA LEU A 21 6.34 5.88 -4.19
C LEU A 21 7.00 5.19 -3.00
N GLY A 22 8.08 4.43 -3.20
CA GLY A 22 8.84 3.80 -2.12
C GLY A 22 9.45 4.82 -1.16
N VAL A 23 9.97 5.92 -1.68
CA VAL A 23 10.48 7.05 -0.87
C VAL A 23 9.35 7.70 -0.08
N ILE A 24 8.19 7.94 -0.70
CA ILE A 24 7.02 8.56 -0.06
C ILE A 24 6.54 7.68 1.11
N ILE A 25 6.26 6.40 0.87
CA ILE A 25 5.78 5.48 1.91
C ILE A 25 6.76 5.39 3.08
N PHE A 26 8.06 5.25 2.78
CA PHE A 26 9.08 5.18 3.83
C PHE A 26 9.15 6.48 4.62
N SER A 27 9.26 7.63 3.94
CA SER A 27 9.44 8.93 4.57
C SER A 27 8.22 9.35 5.39
N GLU A 28 7.03 9.07 4.91
CA GLU A 28 5.79 9.39 5.62
C GLU A 28 5.73 8.68 6.97
N ILE A 29 5.91 7.36 7.00
CA ILE A 29 5.92 6.58 8.25
C ILE A 29 7.05 7.07 9.17
N TYR A 30 8.25 7.23 8.62
CA TYR A 30 9.42 7.67 9.36
C TYR A 30 9.20 9.02 10.06
N PHE A 31 8.78 10.04 9.32
CA PHE A 31 8.59 11.37 9.88
C PHE A 31 7.37 11.47 10.80
N ILE A 32 6.25 10.83 10.48
CA ILE A 32 5.07 10.84 11.36
C ILE A 32 5.42 10.24 12.74
N ILE A 33 6.22 9.19 12.79
CA ILE A 33 6.69 8.63 14.06
C ILE A 33 7.57 9.62 14.81
N LEU A 34 8.56 10.19 14.15
CA LEU A 34 9.48 11.15 14.78
C LEU A 34 8.74 12.34 15.35
N LEU A 35 7.87 12.96 14.55
CA LEU A 35 7.15 14.17 14.95
C LEU A 35 6.16 13.89 16.09
N ASN A 36 5.46 12.76 16.08
CA ASN A 36 4.55 12.40 17.18
C ASN A 36 5.29 11.98 18.47
N ASN A 37 6.60 11.69 18.39
CA ASN A 37 7.46 11.47 19.56
C ASN A 37 8.29 12.72 19.92
N GLY A 38 8.01 13.89 19.33
CA GLY A 38 8.70 15.15 19.61
C GLY A 38 10.15 15.21 19.12
N ILE A 39 10.55 14.31 18.20
CA ILE A 39 11.91 14.26 17.68
C ILE A 39 11.99 15.14 16.43
N THR A 40 12.62 16.30 16.58
CA THR A 40 12.84 17.26 15.48
C THR A 40 14.30 17.31 15.02
N ASN A 41 15.22 16.80 15.85
CA ASN A 41 16.62 16.66 15.47
C ASN A 41 16.87 15.26 14.93
N PHE A 42 16.86 15.12 13.61
CA PHE A 42 17.06 13.85 12.92
C PHE A 42 18.10 13.97 11.82
N ASN A 43 18.72 12.86 11.47
CA ASN A 43 19.68 12.76 10.38
C ASN A 43 19.17 11.75 9.34
N VAL A 44 18.97 12.23 8.11
CA VAL A 44 18.63 11.39 6.96
C VAL A 44 19.92 11.01 6.24
N GLY A 45 20.20 9.74 6.13
CA GLY A 45 21.43 9.22 5.55
C GLY A 45 21.18 8.01 4.64
N ILE A 46 22.22 7.19 4.50
CA ILE A 46 22.18 6.01 3.64
C ILE A 46 21.16 4.97 4.10
N SER A 47 20.91 4.88 5.40
CA SER A 47 19.94 3.92 5.96
C SER A 47 18.52 4.21 5.48
N GLU A 48 18.09 5.48 5.43
CA GLU A 48 16.79 5.89 4.93
C GLU A 48 16.65 5.65 3.42
N LEU A 49 17.72 5.84 2.67
CA LEU A 49 17.74 5.50 1.24
C LEU A 49 17.60 3.99 1.04
N VAL A 50 18.30 3.18 1.85
CA VAL A 50 18.18 1.71 1.82
C VAL A 50 16.77 1.27 2.24
N GLY A 51 16.19 1.87 3.27
CA GLY A 51 14.80 1.61 3.67
C GLY A 51 13.80 1.89 2.56
N SER A 52 13.92 3.06 1.91
CA SER A 52 13.08 3.45 0.75
C SER A 52 13.27 2.49 -0.44
N PHE A 53 14.52 2.11 -0.73
CA PHE A 53 14.82 1.11 -1.76
C PHE A 53 14.25 -0.26 -1.41
N THR A 54 14.25 -0.64 -0.13
CA THR A 54 13.65 -1.90 0.32
C THR A 54 12.14 -1.92 0.08
N VAL A 55 11.44 -0.82 0.35
CA VAL A 55 10.01 -0.69 0.02
C VAL A 55 9.77 -0.87 -1.48
N PHE A 56 10.52 -0.14 -2.31
CA PHE A 56 10.45 -0.27 -3.77
C PHE A 56 10.71 -1.71 -4.24
N SER A 57 11.79 -2.34 -3.75
CA SER A 57 12.20 -3.70 -4.13
C SER A 57 11.18 -4.75 -3.70
N PHE A 58 10.61 -4.59 -2.50
CA PHE A 58 9.59 -5.48 -2.00
C PHE A 58 8.31 -5.42 -2.83
N LEU A 59 7.81 -4.22 -3.14
CA LEU A 59 6.63 -4.02 -3.99
C LEU A 59 6.85 -4.55 -5.41
N LEU A 60 8.06 -4.39 -5.98
CA LEU A 60 8.43 -4.97 -7.26
C LEU A 60 8.45 -6.50 -7.20
N SER A 61 8.97 -7.05 -6.10
CA SER A 61 8.99 -8.50 -5.88
C SER A 61 7.57 -9.08 -5.81
N LEU A 62 6.66 -8.42 -5.10
CA LEU A 62 5.25 -8.80 -5.06
C LEU A 62 4.60 -8.72 -6.44
N ARG A 63 4.88 -7.67 -7.21
CA ARG A 63 4.35 -7.51 -8.58
C ARG A 63 4.77 -8.67 -9.50
N ILE A 64 6.05 -9.06 -9.47
CA ILE A 64 6.54 -10.19 -10.26
C ILE A 64 5.92 -11.51 -9.78
N ALA A 65 5.80 -11.69 -8.46
CA ALA A 65 5.18 -12.86 -7.88
C ALA A 65 3.69 -13.00 -8.29
N ASP A 66 2.95 -11.90 -8.33
CA ASP A 66 1.55 -11.89 -8.81
C ASP A 66 1.46 -12.26 -10.29
N ASP A 67 2.35 -11.77 -11.15
CA ASP A 67 2.37 -12.16 -12.57
C ASP A 67 2.68 -13.65 -12.78
N PHE A 68 3.44 -14.27 -11.87
CA PHE A 68 3.65 -15.73 -11.90
C PHE A 68 2.44 -16.50 -11.39
N LYS A 69 1.84 -16.00 -10.32
CA LYS A 69 0.68 -16.60 -9.65
C LYS A 69 -0.55 -16.63 -10.56
N ASP A 70 -0.77 -15.55 -11.31
CA ASP A 70 -1.94 -15.35 -12.15
C ASP A 70 -1.67 -15.62 -13.64
N TYR A 71 -0.50 -16.22 -13.99
CA TYR A 71 -0.04 -16.39 -15.36
C TYR A 71 -1.06 -17.06 -16.29
N GLU A 72 -1.72 -18.14 -15.85
CA GLU A 72 -2.70 -18.86 -16.68
C GLU A 72 -3.94 -18.00 -16.98
N LEU A 73 -4.37 -17.19 -16.01
CA LEU A 73 -5.47 -16.26 -16.18
C LEU A 73 -5.08 -15.10 -17.09
N ASP A 74 -3.89 -14.55 -16.89
CA ASP A 74 -3.35 -13.45 -17.70
C ASP A 74 -3.15 -13.87 -19.18
N CYS A 75 -2.76 -15.12 -19.45
CA CYS A 75 -2.69 -15.65 -20.80
C CYS A 75 -4.05 -15.70 -21.53
N LYS A 76 -5.16 -15.75 -20.79
CA LYS A 76 -6.52 -15.72 -21.35
C LYS A 76 -7.05 -14.31 -21.51
N LEU A 77 -6.86 -13.45 -20.50
CA LEU A 77 -7.51 -12.14 -20.40
C LEU A 77 -6.63 -10.97 -20.86
N PHE A 78 -5.30 -11.10 -20.77
CA PHE A 78 -4.33 -10.01 -20.98
C PHE A 78 -3.15 -10.48 -21.83
N LYS A 79 -3.45 -11.01 -23.02
CA LYS A 79 -2.48 -11.62 -23.95
C LYS A 79 -1.37 -10.66 -24.39
N GLU A 80 -1.64 -9.36 -24.37
CA GLU A 80 -0.71 -8.29 -24.75
C GLU A 80 0.36 -7.99 -23.68
N ARG A 81 0.15 -8.39 -22.41
CA ARG A 81 1.15 -8.17 -21.36
C ARG A 81 2.49 -8.84 -21.69
N PRO A 82 3.62 -8.29 -21.19
CA PRO A 82 4.95 -8.78 -21.56
C PRO A 82 5.20 -10.27 -21.31
N LEU A 83 4.70 -10.79 -20.19
CA LEU A 83 4.90 -12.21 -19.84
C LEU A 83 3.97 -13.14 -20.60
N PRO A 84 2.65 -12.92 -20.67
CA PRO A 84 1.73 -13.72 -21.48
C PRO A 84 2.05 -13.72 -22.98
N SER A 85 2.47 -12.58 -23.55
CA SER A 85 2.85 -12.47 -24.97
C SER A 85 4.18 -13.14 -25.34
N GLY A 86 4.94 -13.64 -24.35
CA GLY A 86 6.28 -14.21 -24.57
C GLY A 86 7.38 -13.19 -24.85
N ARG A 87 7.09 -11.87 -24.88
CA ARG A 87 8.09 -10.81 -25.02
C ARG A 87 9.11 -10.80 -23.86
N VAL A 88 8.69 -11.31 -22.70
CA VAL A 88 9.53 -11.51 -21.51
C VAL A 88 9.42 -12.98 -21.07
N LYS A 89 10.54 -13.58 -20.71
CA LYS A 89 10.59 -14.99 -20.28
C LYS A 89 10.53 -15.10 -18.77
N LYS A 90 9.80 -16.08 -18.22
CA LYS A 90 9.77 -16.37 -16.78
C LYS A 90 11.17 -16.48 -16.18
N LYS A 91 12.09 -17.19 -16.85
CA LYS A 91 13.49 -17.34 -16.41
C LYS A 91 14.21 -16.01 -16.21
N ASP A 92 13.96 -15.02 -17.09
CA ASP A 92 14.61 -13.71 -16.96
C ASP A 92 14.13 -12.99 -15.70
N LEU A 93 12.82 -13.07 -15.39
CA LEU A 93 12.24 -12.46 -14.19
C LEU A 93 12.68 -13.19 -12.91
N VAL A 94 12.82 -14.52 -12.94
CA VAL A 94 13.34 -15.28 -11.80
C VAL A 94 14.77 -14.85 -11.47
N ILE A 95 15.65 -14.77 -12.46
CA ILE A 95 17.04 -14.31 -12.26
C ILE A 95 17.03 -12.88 -11.73
N PHE A 96 16.22 -12.00 -12.30
CA PHE A 96 16.15 -10.60 -11.91
C PHE A 96 15.68 -10.43 -10.47
N ILE A 97 14.56 -11.08 -10.08
CA ILE A 97 14.04 -10.99 -8.71
C ILE A 97 15.01 -11.59 -7.69
N THR A 98 15.70 -12.68 -8.03
CA THR A 98 16.69 -13.30 -7.15
C THR A 98 17.85 -12.33 -6.89
N LEU A 99 18.38 -11.70 -7.93
CA LEU A 99 19.45 -10.70 -7.80
C LEU A 99 18.97 -9.47 -6.99
N LEU A 100 17.76 -8.99 -7.26
CA LEU A 100 17.16 -7.87 -6.53
C LEU A 100 17.06 -8.20 -5.03
N ILE A 101 16.55 -9.38 -4.68
CA ILE A 101 16.43 -9.81 -3.28
C ILE A 101 17.81 -9.93 -2.63
N ILE A 102 18.80 -10.52 -3.29
CA ILE A 102 20.16 -10.62 -2.76
C ILE A 102 20.72 -9.23 -2.46
N VAL A 103 20.62 -8.29 -3.40
CA VAL A 103 21.08 -6.90 -3.19
C VAL A 103 20.34 -6.27 -2.01
N THR A 104 19.03 -6.41 -1.93
CA THR A 104 18.22 -5.84 -0.85
C THR A 104 18.59 -6.45 0.51
N VAL A 105 18.82 -7.78 0.59
CA VAL A 105 19.32 -8.46 1.81
C VAL A 105 20.66 -7.88 2.25
N VAL A 106 21.63 -7.79 1.34
CA VAL A 106 22.96 -7.27 1.66
C VAL A 106 22.89 -5.83 2.17
N LEU A 107 22.12 -4.97 1.50
CA LEU A 107 21.93 -3.59 1.94
C LEU A 107 21.26 -3.49 3.31
N ASN A 108 20.27 -4.33 3.61
CA ASN A 108 19.64 -4.34 4.92
C ASN A 108 20.59 -4.83 6.02
N ILE A 109 21.42 -5.85 5.76
CA ILE A 109 22.43 -6.30 6.73
C ILE A 109 23.46 -5.21 7.02
N LEU A 110 23.89 -4.47 6.00
CA LEU A 110 24.97 -3.48 6.15
C LEU A 110 24.49 -2.15 6.75
N PHE A 111 23.25 -1.74 6.49
CA PHE A 111 22.79 -0.37 6.76
C PHE A 111 21.54 -0.27 7.62
N MET A 112 20.83 -1.39 7.91
CA MET A 112 19.58 -1.38 8.65
C MET A 112 19.72 -2.18 9.97
N ASN A 113 19.17 -1.64 11.05
CA ASN A 113 19.28 -2.27 12.39
C ASN A 113 18.06 -3.13 12.76
N ASN A 114 17.21 -3.45 11.77
CA ASN A 114 15.92 -4.13 11.99
C ASN A 114 15.76 -5.37 11.10
N PHE A 115 16.84 -6.10 10.85
CA PHE A 115 16.89 -7.21 9.89
C PHE A 115 15.85 -8.31 10.17
N ILE A 116 15.46 -8.53 11.42
CA ILE A 116 14.42 -9.50 11.76
C ILE A 116 13.06 -9.12 11.15
N TYR A 117 12.70 -7.83 11.15
CA TYR A 117 11.47 -7.33 10.54
C TYR A 117 11.52 -7.38 9.02
N PHE A 118 12.70 -7.17 8.44
CA PHE A 118 12.94 -7.43 7.02
C PHE A 118 12.65 -8.90 6.66
N CYS A 119 13.17 -9.85 7.44
CA CYS A 119 12.91 -11.27 7.23
C CYS A 119 11.40 -11.58 7.33
N VAL A 120 10.70 -11.06 8.34
CA VAL A 120 9.24 -11.24 8.48
C VAL A 120 8.51 -10.72 7.25
N LEU A 121 8.87 -9.54 6.74
CA LEU A 121 8.28 -8.93 5.55
C LEU A 121 8.43 -9.84 4.32
N TYR A 122 9.65 -10.29 4.02
CA TYR A 122 9.91 -11.12 2.85
C TYR A 122 9.34 -12.52 2.97
N VAL A 123 9.40 -13.14 4.16
CA VAL A 123 8.78 -14.46 4.41
C VAL A 123 7.27 -14.36 4.20
N TYR A 124 6.61 -13.32 4.70
CA TYR A 124 5.19 -13.12 4.46
C TYR A 124 4.87 -12.92 2.97
N GLY A 125 5.66 -12.11 2.26
CA GLY A 125 5.54 -11.92 0.81
C GLY A 125 5.69 -13.24 0.02
N ILE A 126 6.63 -14.11 0.41
CA ILE A 126 6.80 -15.44 -0.18
C ILE A 126 5.57 -16.32 0.11
N LEU A 127 5.11 -16.39 1.36
CA LEU A 127 3.93 -17.17 1.73
C LEU A 127 2.69 -16.70 0.94
N MET A 128 2.51 -15.39 0.79
CA MET A 128 1.45 -14.80 0.01
C MET A 128 1.55 -15.19 -1.48
N SER A 129 2.75 -15.20 -2.06
CA SER A 129 2.98 -15.57 -3.47
C SER A 129 2.64 -17.02 -3.77
N VAL A 130 2.74 -17.91 -2.79
CA VAL A 130 2.35 -19.32 -2.89
C VAL A 130 0.97 -19.62 -2.29
N TRP A 131 0.13 -18.58 -2.11
CA TRP A 131 -1.22 -18.71 -1.57
C TRP A 131 -1.27 -19.36 -0.17
N PHE A 132 -0.25 -19.16 0.66
CA PHE A 132 -0.13 -19.83 1.97
C PHE A 132 -0.36 -21.36 1.88
N PHE A 133 0.01 -21.98 0.76
CA PHE A 133 -0.24 -23.38 0.42
C PHE A 133 -1.72 -23.79 0.41
N GLN A 134 -2.66 -22.82 0.35
CA GLN A 134 -4.11 -23.03 0.38
C GLN A 134 -4.81 -22.44 -0.86
N LYS A 135 -4.17 -22.50 -2.04
CA LYS A 135 -4.67 -21.88 -3.29
C LYS A 135 -6.14 -22.20 -3.55
N SER A 136 -6.54 -23.47 -3.43
CA SER A 136 -7.91 -23.91 -3.74
C SER A 136 -9.00 -23.29 -2.87
N LYS A 137 -8.66 -22.92 -1.63
CA LYS A 137 -9.59 -22.26 -0.68
C LYS A 137 -9.56 -20.75 -0.85
N ILE A 138 -8.36 -20.16 -0.89
CA ILE A 138 -8.19 -18.70 -0.92
C ILE A 138 -8.71 -18.13 -2.23
N GLN A 139 -8.41 -18.76 -3.37
CA GLN A 139 -8.84 -18.31 -4.69
C GLN A 139 -10.36 -18.30 -4.86
N LYS A 140 -11.09 -19.16 -4.14
CA LYS A 140 -12.56 -19.26 -4.19
C LYS A 140 -13.27 -18.26 -3.28
N SER A 141 -12.57 -17.60 -2.36
CA SER A 141 -13.17 -16.72 -1.36
C SER A 141 -12.51 -15.35 -1.36
N LEU A 142 -13.21 -14.35 -1.89
CA LEU A 142 -12.74 -12.97 -1.93
C LEU A 142 -12.41 -12.41 -0.52
N PRO A 143 -13.26 -12.61 0.52
CA PRO A 143 -12.93 -12.20 1.88
C PRO A 143 -11.68 -12.91 2.44
N LEU A 144 -11.53 -14.20 2.18
CA LEU A 144 -10.35 -14.94 2.63
C LEU A 144 -9.07 -14.45 1.93
N ALA A 145 -9.16 -14.15 0.63
CA ALA A 145 -8.05 -13.54 -0.10
C ALA A 145 -7.67 -12.17 0.48
N LEU A 146 -8.66 -11.35 0.85
CA LEU A 146 -8.41 -10.06 1.50
C LEU A 146 -7.69 -10.23 2.84
N ILE A 147 -8.19 -11.08 3.73
CA ILE A 147 -7.63 -11.29 5.07
C ILE A 147 -6.23 -11.90 5.01
N THR A 148 -5.92 -12.72 4.01
CA THR A 148 -4.62 -13.37 3.88
C THR A 148 -3.59 -12.53 3.12
N HIS A 149 -3.98 -11.69 2.17
CA HIS A 149 -3.04 -10.94 1.32
C HIS A 149 -2.87 -9.49 1.76
N ASN A 150 -3.94 -8.84 2.20
CA ASN A 150 -3.89 -7.41 2.52
C ASN A 150 -3.01 -7.06 3.75
N PRO A 151 -2.86 -7.92 4.80
CA PRO A 151 -1.98 -7.62 5.93
C PRO A 151 -0.51 -7.39 5.58
N VAL A 152 -0.06 -7.74 4.38
CA VAL A 152 1.31 -7.45 3.92
C VAL A 152 1.64 -5.96 4.04
N GLN A 153 0.66 -5.08 3.86
CA GLN A 153 0.85 -3.64 4.01
C GLN A 153 1.14 -3.25 5.48
N ILE A 154 0.44 -3.86 6.45
CA ILE A 154 0.74 -3.65 7.88
C ILE A 154 2.16 -4.10 8.20
N ILE A 155 2.58 -5.26 7.67
CA ILE A 155 3.93 -5.80 7.90
C ILE A 155 4.99 -4.88 7.29
N LEU A 156 4.71 -4.30 6.11
CA LEU A 156 5.58 -3.29 5.50
C LEU A 156 5.69 -2.04 6.39
N ASN A 157 4.57 -1.55 6.90
CA ASN A 157 4.55 -0.41 7.83
C ASN A 157 5.36 -0.73 9.10
N VAL A 158 5.16 -1.92 9.69
CA VAL A 158 5.91 -2.38 10.87
C VAL A 158 7.42 -2.48 10.59
N TYR A 159 7.84 -2.88 9.40
CA TYR A 159 9.25 -2.85 9.00
C TYR A 159 9.83 -1.43 9.09
N ILE A 160 9.14 -0.43 8.58
CA ILE A 160 9.60 0.97 8.61
C ILE A 160 9.55 1.52 10.05
N ILE A 161 8.47 1.24 10.78
CA ILE A 161 8.31 1.60 12.20
C ILE A 161 9.47 1.05 13.03
N SER A 162 9.81 -0.23 12.85
CA SER A 162 10.89 -0.89 13.59
C SER A 162 12.25 -0.24 13.33
N PHE A 163 12.54 0.16 12.09
CA PHE A 163 13.75 0.89 11.76
C PHE A 163 13.81 2.23 12.50
N THR A 164 12.73 3.02 12.41
CA THR A 164 12.66 4.34 13.04
C THR A 164 12.81 4.23 14.56
N CYS A 165 12.10 3.29 15.17
CA CYS A 165 12.17 3.05 16.61
C CYS A 165 13.56 2.63 17.07
N THR A 166 14.21 1.72 16.34
CA THR A 166 15.56 1.27 16.67
C THR A 166 16.58 2.39 16.54
N LYS A 167 16.50 3.19 15.46
CA LYS A 167 17.45 4.30 15.19
C LYS A 167 17.38 5.40 16.25
N TYR A 168 16.18 5.71 16.76
CA TYR A 168 15.95 6.81 17.72
C TYR A 168 15.61 6.36 19.12
N SER A 169 15.80 5.09 19.44
CA SER A 169 15.51 4.50 20.77
C SER A 169 14.08 4.75 21.25
N ILE A 170 13.12 4.73 20.33
CA ILE A 170 11.69 4.86 20.61
C ILE A 170 11.15 3.47 21.01
N ASN A 171 10.25 3.42 21.98
CA ASN A 171 9.58 2.17 22.32
C ASN A 171 8.74 1.65 21.13
N MET A 172 9.09 0.45 20.64
CA MET A 172 8.38 -0.19 19.53
C MET A 172 6.89 -0.44 19.84
N VAL A 173 6.59 -0.81 21.08
CA VAL A 173 5.23 -1.07 21.55
C VAL A 173 4.67 0.21 22.15
N SER A 174 4.12 1.07 21.29
CA SER A 174 3.47 2.31 21.70
C SER A 174 2.14 2.48 20.98
N TRP A 175 1.22 3.27 21.58
CA TRP A 175 -0.04 3.62 20.94
C TRP A 175 0.17 4.35 19.61
N VAL A 176 1.14 5.26 19.56
CA VAL A 176 1.47 6.03 18.35
C VAL A 176 1.88 5.08 17.21
N ASN A 177 2.77 4.12 17.48
CA ASN A 177 3.24 3.19 16.46
C ASN A 177 2.11 2.28 15.96
N ALA A 178 1.25 1.80 16.87
CA ALA A 178 0.07 1.03 16.47
C ALA A 178 -0.90 1.88 15.62
N LEU A 179 -1.10 3.14 15.99
CA LEU A 179 -1.93 4.07 15.26
C LEU A 179 -1.35 4.33 13.85
N VAL A 180 -0.04 4.60 13.74
CA VAL A 180 0.64 4.80 12.45
C VAL A 180 0.50 3.56 11.56
N ALA A 181 0.76 2.35 12.12
CA ALA A 181 0.65 1.11 11.36
C ALA A 181 -0.74 0.91 10.75
N MET A 182 -1.78 1.23 11.51
CA MET A 182 -3.18 1.08 11.08
C MET A 182 -3.61 2.20 10.13
N THR A 183 -3.28 3.46 10.43
CA THR A 183 -3.67 4.62 9.61
C THR A 183 -3.13 4.47 8.19
N LEU A 184 -1.86 4.17 8.04
CA LEU A 184 -1.23 4.01 6.71
C LEU A 184 -1.51 2.64 6.04
N TYR A 185 -2.34 1.81 6.67
CA TYR A 185 -2.90 0.61 6.09
C TYR A 185 -4.29 0.84 5.46
N PHE A 186 -5.10 1.74 6.04
CA PHE A 186 -6.48 1.95 5.60
C PHE A 186 -6.62 2.36 4.13
N PRO A 187 -5.82 3.27 3.56
CA PRO A 187 -5.92 3.63 2.13
C PRO A 187 -5.81 2.42 1.21
N ALA A 188 -4.86 1.51 1.48
CA ALA A 188 -4.68 0.29 0.70
C ALA A 188 -5.88 -0.66 0.84
N LEU A 189 -6.41 -0.83 2.06
CA LEU A 189 -7.58 -1.66 2.34
C LEU A 189 -8.84 -1.12 1.66
N ILE A 190 -9.10 0.19 1.80
CA ILE A 190 -10.23 0.90 1.22
C ILE A 190 -10.19 0.77 -0.30
N TRP A 191 -9.02 0.99 -0.91
CA TRP A 191 -8.85 0.85 -2.36
C TRP A 191 -9.06 -0.58 -2.84
N GLU A 192 -8.47 -1.59 -2.16
CA GLU A 192 -8.60 -3.01 -2.53
C GLU A 192 -10.06 -3.48 -2.53
N ILE A 193 -10.84 -3.06 -1.55
CA ILE A 193 -12.26 -3.38 -1.49
C ILE A 193 -13.02 -2.65 -2.59
N SER A 194 -12.75 -1.35 -2.77
CA SER A 194 -13.52 -0.47 -3.66
C SER A 194 -13.36 -0.80 -5.13
N ARG A 195 -12.17 -1.26 -5.57
CA ARG A 195 -11.94 -1.69 -6.97
C ARG A 195 -12.78 -2.91 -7.37
N LYS A 196 -13.35 -3.59 -6.37
CA LYS A 196 -14.25 -4.74 -6.55
C LYS A 196 -15.69 -4.43 -6.15
N ILE A 197 -16.08 -3.13 -6.22
CA ILE A 197 -17.47 -2.67 -6.10
C ILE A 197 -17.90 -2.13 -7.45
N ARG A 198 -18.97 -2.68 -7.99
CA ARG A 198 -19.51 -2.32 -9.30
C ARG A 198 -20.99 -1.96 -9.20
N ALA A 199 -21.46 -1.15 -10.16
CA ALA A 199 -22.88 -0.96 -10.39
C ALA A 199 -23.53 -2.29 -10.85
N PRO A 200 -24.80 -2.53 -10.58
CA PRO A 200 -25.47 -3.77 -10.99
C PRO A 200 -25.32 -4.11 -12.48
N LYS A 201 -25.35 -3.11 -13.37
CA LYS A 201 -25.20 -3.30 -14.81
C LYS A 201 -23.76 -3.65 -15.24
N ASP A 202 -22.78 -3.27 -14.44
CA ASP A 202 -21.34 -3.46 -14.73
C ASP A 202 -20.82 -4.80 -14.16
N GLU A 203 -21.69 -5.59 -13.48
CA GLU A 203 -21.31 -6.90 -12.97
C GLU A 203 -21.07 -7.88 -14.13
N THR A 204 -19.96 -8.60 -14.02
CA THR A 204 -19.54 -9.62 -15.00
C THR A 204 -19.47 -10.98 -14.31
N GLU A 205 -18.94 -12.00 -14.98
CA GLU A 205 -18.66 -13.31 -14.34
C GLU A 205 -17.58 -13.20 -13.25
N TYR A 206 -16.82 -12.12 -13.23
CA TYR A 206 -15.80 -11.88 -12.20
C TYR A 206 -16.44 -11.66 -10.83
N VAL A 207 -15.90 -12.32 -9.80
CA VAL A 207 -16.40 -12.22 -8.44
C VAL A 207 -16.03 -10.88 -7.83
N THR A 208 -17.02 -10.13 -7.34
CA THR A 208 -16.89 -8.81 -6.74
C THR A 208 -17.55 -8.76 -5.36
N TYR A 209 -17.20 -7.78 -4.52
CA TYR A 209 -17.86 -7.57 -3.23
C TYR A 209 -19.32 -7.15 -3.41
N SER A 210 -19.60 -6.35 -4.45
CA SER A 210 -20.97 -5.98 -4.81
C SER A 210 -21.82 -7.18 -5.20
N LYS A 211 -21.24 -8.19 -5.86
CA LYS A 211 -21.94 -9.44 -6.21
C LYS A 211 -22.20 -10.34 -5.01
N ILE A 212 -21.23 -10.43 -4.07
CA ILE A 212 -21.36 -11.30 -2.87
C ILE A 212 -22.31 -10.69 -1.84
N PHE A 213 -22.16 -9.41 -1.52
CA PHE A 213 -22.83 -8.75 -0.39
C PHE A 213 -23.91 -7.75 -0.82
N GLY A 214 -24.01 -7.47 -2.11
CA GLY A 214 -24.78 -6.36 -2.66
C GLY A 214 -23.99 -5.03 -2.59
N TYR A 215 -24.09 -4.22 -3.66
CA TYR A 215 -23.34 -2.97 -3.75
C TYR A 215 -23.60 -2.00 -2.60
N LYS A 216 -24.86 -1.92 -2.12
CA LYS A 216 -25.23 -1.03 -1.00
C LYS A 216 -24.51 -1.37 0.31
N LYS A 217 -24.38 -2.66 0.64
CA LYS A 217 -23.66 -3.09 1.85
C LYS A 217 -22.16 -2.90 1.69
N ALA A 218 -21.61 -3.20 0.51
CA ALA A 218 -20.19 -3.03 0.22
C ALA A 218 -19.77 -1.56 0.30
N VAL A 219 -20.54 -0.63 -0.27
CA VAL A 219 -20.30 0.82 -0.18
C VAL A 219 -20.37 1.31 1.27
N LYS A 220 -21.41 0.91 2.04
CA LYS A 220 -21.54 1.28 3.46
C LYS A 220 -20.36 0.79 4.30
N PHE A 221 -19.84 -0.40 4.00
CA PHE A 221 -18.65 -0.92 4.66
C PHE A 221 -17.40 -0.08 4.35
N VAL A 222 -17.21 0.33 3.10
CA VAL A 222 -16.13 1.25 2.72
C VAL A 222 -16.30 2.60 3.40
N MET A 223 -17.51 3.15 3.48
CA MET A 223 -17.78 4.39 4.21
C MET A 223 -17.37 4.28 5.69
N LEU A 224 -17.69 3.16 6.35
CA LEU A 224 -17.28 2.91 7.73
C LEU A 224 -15.75 2.90 7.87
N LEU A 225 -15.05 2.17 6.99
CA LEU A 225 -13.57 2.15 6.99
C LEU A 225 -12.98 3.54 6.77
N THR A 226 -13.58 4.33 5.87
CA THR A 226 -13.13 5.71 5.58
C THR A 226 -13.32 6.63 6.79
N VAL A 227 -14.40 6.48 7.55
CA VAL A 227 -14.59 7.24 8.81
C VAL A 227 -13.52 6.87 9.83
N ILE A 228 -13.22 5.56 9.98
CA ILE A 228 -12.17 5.09 10.90
C ILE A 228 -10.80 5.63 10.45
N ASP A 229 -10.51 5.57 9.15
CA ASP A 229 -9.28 6.10 8.56
C ASP A 229 -9.09 7.59 8.88
N ILE A 230 -10.11 8.42 8.66
CA ILE A 230 -10.01 9.86 8.97
C ILE A 230 -9.85 10.11 10.47
N ILE A 231 -10.53 9.37 11.34
CA ILE A 231 -10.34 9.49 12.79
C ILE A 231 -8.89 9.21 13.17
N THR A 232 -8.31 8.14 12.65
CA THR A 232 -6.91 7.78 12.95
C THR A 232 -5.93 8.80 12.37
N ASN A 233 -6.18 9.32 11.17
CA ASN A 233 -5.39 10.40 10.58
C ASN A 233 -5.45 11.67 11.44
N ILE A 234 -6.65 12.09 11.89
CA ILE A 234 -6.82 13.26 12.77
C ILE A 234 -6.02 13.08 14.05
N LEU A 235 -6.06 11.92 14.69
CA LEU A 235 -5.29 11.65 15.91
C LEU A 235 -3.78 11.80 15.71
N LEU A 236 -3.25 11.50 14.51
CA LEU A 236 -1.83 11.66 14.18
C LEU A 236 -1.45 13.11 13.88
N VAL A 237 -2.34 13.89 13.27
CA VAL A 237 -1.99 15.25 12.81
C VAL A 237 -2.46 16.37 13.75
N LEU A 238 -3.34 16.08 14.73
CA LEU A 238 -3.99 17.08 15.60
C LEU A 238 -2.98 17.98 16.31
N ASN A 239 -1.87 17.42 16.80
CA ASN A 239 -0.81 18.15 17.49
C ASN A 239 0.26 18.70 16.55
N LEU A 240 0.21 18.34 15.26
CA LEU A 240 1.18 18.78 14.26
C LEU A 240 0.64 19.97 13.46
N ASN A 241 -0.59 19.84 12.95
CA ASN A 241 -1.17 20.86 12.08
C ASN A 241 -2.71 20.84 12.13
N LYS A 242 -3.32 21.83 12.76
CA LYS A 242 -4.79 21.94 12.88
C LYS A 242 -5.49 22.22 11.55
N ILE A 243 -4.80 22.87 10.60
CA ILE A 243 -5.36 23.10 9.26
C ILE A 243 -5.56 21.76 8.55
N SER A 244 -4.62 20.82 8.70
CA SER A 244 -4.74 19.48 8.15
C SER A 244 -5.98 18.75 8.65
N VAL A 245 -6.37 18.94 9.92
CA VAL A 245 -7.61 18.37 10.47
C VAL A 245 -8.84 18.88 9.71
N ILE A 246 -8.91 20.19 9.44
CA ILE A 246 -10.02 20.78 8.70
C ILE A 246 -10.09 20.21 7.28
N VAL A 247 -8.94 20.13 6.60
CA VAL A 247 -8.88 19.61 5.22
C VAL A 247 -9.24 18.13 5.16
N LEU A 248 -8.83 17.31 6.15
CA LEU A 248 -9.24 15.92 6.30
C LEU A 248 -10.76 15.77 6.46
N LEU A 249 -11.39 16.61 7.27
CA LEU A 249 -12.86 16.61 7.44
C LEU A 249 -13.59 17.00 6.15
N ILE A 250 -13.06 17.96 5.40
CA ILE A 250 -13.60 18.33 4.08
C ILE A 250 -13.47 17.16 3.11
N ASN A 251 -12.33 16.46 3.09
CA ASN A 251 -12.12 15.27 2.24
C ASN A 251 -13.09 14.13 2.62
N LEU A 252 -13.33 13.93 3.92
CA LEU A 252 -14.34 12.97 4.38
C LEU A 252 -15.75 13.35 3.88
N ALA A 253 -16.13 14.62 4.03
CA ALA A 253 -17.43 15.10 3.56
C ALA A 253 -17.59 14.90 2.05
N PHE A 254 -16.56 15.21 1.25
CA PHE A 254 -16.52 14.94 -0.18
C PHE A 254 -16.76 13.44 -0.47
N PHE A 255 -16.08 12.54 0.24
CA PHE A 255 -16.22 11.11 0.02
C PHE A 255 -17.62 10.60 0.40
N ILE A 256 -18.15 11.03 1.56
CA ILE A 256 -19.50 10.64 2.03
C ILE A 256 -20.58 11.10 1.04
N VAL A 257 -20.51 12.34 0.56
CA VAL A 257 -21.47 12.87 -0.44
C VAL A 257 -21.44 12.02 -1.71
N ASN A 258 -20.25 11.73 -2.26
CA ASN A 258 -20.12 10.90 -3.45
C ASN A 258 -20.62 9.46 -3.20
N SER A 259 -20.38 8.90 -2.02
CA SER A 259 -20.88 7.56 -1.66
C SER A 259 -22.41 7.53 -1.59
N ILE A 260 -23.05 8.57 -1.04
CA ILE A 260 -24.51 8.71 -1.03
C ILE A 260 -25.07 8.85 -2.44
N ILE A 261 -24.42 9.62 -3.32
CA ILE A 261 -24.80 9.75 -4.73
C ILE A 261 -24.75 8.37 -5.41
N PHE A 262 -23.65 7.61 -5.22
CA PHE A 262 -23.51 6.27 -5.78
C PHE A 262 -24.56 5.29 -5.24
N LEU A 263 -24.93 5.40 -3.95
CA LEU A 263 -25.98 4.56 -3.37
C LEU A 263 -27.35 4.81 -3.99
N LYS A 264 -27.63 6.05 -4.44
CA LYS A 264 -28.89 6.45 -5.10
C LYS A 264 -28.87 6.13 -6.59
N ASP A 265 -27.73 6.40 -7.25
CA ASP A 265 -27.53 6.21 -8.68
C ASP A 265 -26.14 5.58 -8.93
N PRO A 266 -26.03 4.23 -8.89
CA PRO A 266 -24.74 3.55 -9.02
C PRO A 266 -24.15 3.61 -10.43
N GLU A 267 -24.96 4.02 -11.43
CA GLU A 267 -24.53 4.10 -12.83
C GLU A 267 -23.86 5.41 -13.19
N ARG A 268 -23.93 6.41 -12.31
CA ARG A 268 -23.44 7.76 -12.55
C ARG A 268 -21.93 7.85 -12.72
N PHE A 269 -21.16 7.03 -11.96
CA PHE A 269 -19.71 6.95 -12.03
C PHE A 269 -19.17 5.65 -11.43
N LYS A 270 -17.92 5.32 -11.72
CA LYS A 270 -17.24 4.19 -11.07
C LYS A 270 -16.87 4.56 -9.62
N PHE A 271 -17.35 3.78 -8.66
CA PHE A 271 -17.12 4.06 -7.23
C PHE A 271 -15.64 4.19 -6.88
N VAL A 272 -14.80 3.29 -7.44
CA VAL A 272 -13.35 3.27 -7.20
C VAL A 272 -12.68 4.59 -7.55
N SER A 273 -13.14 5.32 -8.59
CA SER A 273 -12.51 6.60 -8.97
C SER A 273 -12.66 7.69 -7.89
N LYS A 274 -13.76 7.65 -7.11
CA LYS A 274 -13.96 8.58 -5.98
C LYS A 274 -13.15 8.19 -4.76
N VAL A 275 -12.95 6.89 -4.57
CA VAL A 275 -12.03 6.37 -3.56
C VAL A 275 -10.59 6.76 -3.86
N GLU A 276 -10.14 6.62 -5.11
CA GLU A 276 -8.79 7.04 -5.53
C GLU A 276 -8.54 8.53 -5.25
N ILE A 277 -9.49 9.39 -5.60
CA ILE A 277 -9.38 10.83 -5.28
C ILE A 277 -9.28 11.03 -3.77
N TYR A 278 -10.13 10.38 -2.97
CA TYR A 278 -10.10 10.45 -1.52
C TYR A 278 -8.75 10.02 -0.96
N THR A 279 -8.23 8.87 -1.35
CA THR A 279 -6.95 8.33 -0.85
C THR A 279 -5.78 9.24 -1.24
N TYR A 280 -5.71 9.72 -2.49
CA TYR A 280 -4.66 10.65 -2.92
C TYR A 280 -4.69 11.97 -2.14
N ILE A 281 -5.87 12.52 -1.89
CA ILE A 281 -5.99 13.77 -1.10
C ILE A 281 -5.54 13.51 0.34
N THR A 282 -5.92 12.38 0.97
CA THR A 282 -5.49 12.02 2.32
C THR A 282 -3.98 11.91 2.40
N GLU A 283 -3.33 11.18 1.50
CA GLU A 283 -1.87 11.04 1.43
C GLU A 283 -1.17 12.39 1.22
N CYS A 284 -1.70 13.24 0.33
CA CYS A 284 -1.17 14.59 0.12
C CYS A 284 -1.26 15.44 1.38
N ILE A 285 -2.34 15.34 2.15
CA ILE A 285 -2.52 16.08 3.42
C ILE A 285 -1.48 15.60 4.43
N MET A 286 -1.27 14.29 4.56
CA MET A 286 -0.29 13.72 5.50
C MET A 286 1.12 14.19 5.17
N ILE A 287 1.53 14.12 3.91
CA ILE A 287 2.82 14.61 3.43
C ILE A 287 2.95 16.14 3.68
N ALA A 288 1.92 16.91 3.34
CA ALA A 288 1.91 18.37 3.57
C ALA A 288 2.02 18.70 5.06
N THR A 289 1.38 17.90 5.94
CA THR A 289 1.49 18.06 7.39
C THR A 289 2.94 17.90 7.86
N VAL A 290 3.62 16.85 7.39
CA VAL A 290 5.04 16.64 7.70
C VAL A 290 5.89 17.82 7.24
N PHE A 291 5.75 18.24 5.99
CA PHE A 291 6.53 19.35 5.44
C PHE A 291 6.26 20.66 6.17
N THR A 292 5.01 21.00 6.43
CA THR A 292 4.67 22.24 7.14
C THR A 292 5.21 22.25 8.56
N TYR A 293 5.14 21.13 9.27
CA TYR A 293 5.70 21.02 10.61
C TYR A 293 7.22 21.19 10.61
N LEU A 294 7.93 20.58 9.65
CA LEU A 294 9.38 20.69 9.53
C LEU A 294 9.86 22.11 9.19
N LEU A 295 9.06 22.89 8.46
CA LEU A 295 9.40 24.24 8.06
C LEU A 295 8.99 25.30 9.10
N PHE A 296 7.87 25.12 9.76
CA PHE A 296 7.23 26.18 10.57
C PHE A 296 6.94 25.75 12.01
N GLY A 297 7.13 24.48 12.36
CA GLY A 297 6.69 23.92 13.65
C GLY A 297 5.19 23.58 13.65
N ALA A 298 4.63 23.37 14.86
CA ALA A 298 3.20 23.11 15.02
C ALA A 298 2.36 24.34 14.62
N ILE A 299 1.30 24.12 13.82
CA ILE A 299 0.39 25.16 13.33
C ILE A 299 -1.05 24.88 13.79
#